data_b8d550d11f876ad061ac6253e94e55ff
#
_entry.id   b8d550d11f876ad061ac6253e94e55ff
#
_cell.length_a   1.000
_cell.length_b   1.000
_cell.length_c   1.000
_cell.angle_alpha   90.00
_cell.angle_beta   90.00
_cell.angle_gamma   90.00
#
_symmetry.space_group_name_H-M   'P 1'
#
loop_
_entity.id
_entity.type
_entity.pdbx_description
1 polymer ?
#
loop_
_entity_poly.entity_id
_entity_poly.type
_entity_poly.pdbx_seq_one_letter_code
_entity_poly.pdbx_strand_id
1 'polypeptide(L)'
;MSKILLRRDYKPWPPIDKAMCRVAKAALAAFDHTKKMEVGILLTEDAVVRDLNRRYRQRDQATNVLSFAMEDGQEKPKKIKKHRLLGDVVLAYETVDREAKAYHISLEHHASHLVVHGVLHLLGYDHERSPAEARRQESKEIAILARLGIKDPYR
;
A
#
# COMPACT_ATOMS: atom_id res chain seq x y z
N MET A 1 9.36 -16.65 -2.52
CA MET A 1 8.00 -16.10 -2.44
C MET A 1 7.96 -14.91 -1.51
N SER A 2 7.26 -13.88 -1.90
CA SER A 2 7.02 -12.72 -1.03
C SER A 2 6.07 -13.09 0.11
N LYS A 3 6.17 -12.35 1.21
CA LYS A 3 5.34 -12.57 2.39
C LYS A 3 4.59 -11.30 2.75
N ILE A 4 3.29 -11.44 3.00
CA ILE A 4 2.44 -10.31 3.40
C ILE A 4 1.96 -10.56 4.83
N LEU A 5 2.23 -9.59 5.71
CA LEU A 5 1.72 -9.58 7.07
C LEU A 5 0.61 -8.55 7.16
N LEU A 6 -0.63 -9.02 7.27
CA LEU A 6 -1.78 -8.13 7.32
C LEU A 6 -2.43 -8.14 8.69
N ARG A 7 -2.73 -6.95 9.20
CA ARG A 7 -3.48 -6.75 10.43
C ARG A 7 -4.67 -5.84 10.14
N ARG A 8 -5.84 -6.26 10.58
CA ARG A 8 -7.07 -5.48 10.49
C ARG A 8 -7.53 -5.19 11.91
N ASP A 9 -7.29 -3.96 12.39
CA ASP A 9 -7.54 -3.58 13.78
C ASP A 9 -8.69 -2.58 13.96
N TYR A 10 -9.49 -2.37 12.92
CA TYR A 10 -10.66 -1.50 12.98
C TYR A 10 -11.87 -2.26 12.44
N LYS A 11 -12.83 -2.50 13.32
CA LYS A 11 -13.97 -3.40 13.07
C LYS A 11 -14.80 -3.08 11.81
N PRO A 12 -15.04 -1.78 11.45
CA PRO A 12 -15.79 -1.46 10.22
C PRO A 12 -15.19 -1.99 8.92
N TRP A 13 -13.88 -2.28 8.87
CA TRP A 13 -13.29 -2.91 7.69
C TRP A 13 -13.95 -4.26 7.42
N PRO A 14 -14.46 -4.50 6.20
CA PRO A 14 -14.95 -5.84 5.85
C PRO A 14 -13.77 -6.83 5.77
N PRO A 15 -14.05 -8.14 5.77
CA PRO A 15 -12.98 -9.15 5.75
C PRO A 15 -12.34 -9.29 4.37
N ILE A 16 -11.61 -8.27 3.94
CA ILE A 16 -10.90 -8.23 2.65
C ILE A 16 -9.44 -8.65 2.77
N ASP A 17 -9.07 -9.30 3.86
CA ASP A 17 -7.69 -9.67 4.17
C ASP A 17 -7.03 -10.46 3.04
N LYS A 18 -7.70 -11.52 2.57
CA LYS A 18 -7.16 -12.36 1.49
C LYS A 18 -7.00 -11.59 0.19
N ALA A 19 -7.95 -10.71 -0.12
CA ALA A 19 -7.90 -9.89 -1.32
C ALA A 19 -6.71 -8.93 -1.27
N MET A 20 -6.51 -8.27 -0.13
CA MET A 20 -5.40 -7.32 0.02
C MET A 20 -4.03 -8.02 -0.02
N CYS A 21 -3.92 -9.21 0.59
CA CYS A 21 -2.70 -10.00 0.49
C CYS A 21 -2.39 -10.40 -0.95
N ARG A 22 -3.41 -10.82 -1.70
CA ARG A 22 -3.25 -11.18 -3.11
C ARG A 22 -2.81 -9.99 -3.94
N VAL A 23 -3.39 -8.82 -3.70
CA VAL A 23 -3.05 -7.57 -4.39
C VAL A 23 -1.59 -7.19 -4.12
N ALA A 24 -1.16 -7.21 -2.87
CA ALA A 24 0.22 -6.89 -2.51
C ALA A 24 1.20 -7.87 -3.14
N LYS A 25 0.89 -9.15 -3.15
CA LYS A 25 1.72 -10.17 -3.82
C LYS A 25 1.82 -9.93 -5.32
N ALA A 26 0.72 -9.55 -5.97
CA ALA A 26 0.71 -9.23 -7.39
C ALA A 26 1.59 -8.01 -7.69
N ALA A 27 1.54 -6.98 -6.84
CA ALA A 27 2.39 -5.80 -6.99
C ALA A 27 3.88 -6.17 -6.88
N LEU A 28 4.23 -6.99 -5.89
CA LEU A 28 5.61 -7.44 -5.73
C LEU A 28 6.06 -8.33 -6.88
N ALA A 29 5.18 -9.22 -7.35
CA ALA A 29 5.51 -10.17 -8.43
C ALA A 29 5.80 -9.48 -9.77
N ALA A 30 5.40 -8.21 -9.92
CA ALA A 30 5.71 -7.42 -11.12
C ALA A 30 7.21 -7.07 -11.22
N PHE A 31 7.99 -7.36 -10.18
CA PHE A 31 9.43 -7.03 -10.11
C PHE A 31 10.24 -8.27 -9.70
N ASP A 32 11.26 -8.59 -10.46
CA ASP A 32 12.04 -9.83 -10.26
C ASP A 32 12.81 -9.86 -8.93
N HIS A 33 13.23 -8.70 -8.44
CA HIS A 33 14.07 -8.62 -7.23
C HIS A 33 13.29 -8.73 -5.91
N THR A 34 11.97 -8.94 -5.98
CA THR A 34 11.11 -8.89 -4.78
C THR A 34 10.72 -10.26 -4.23
N LYS A 35 11.28 -11.34 -4.76
CA LYS A 35 10.88 -12.72 -4.41
C LYS A 35 10.95 -13.05 -2.91
N LYS A 36 11.83 -12.39 -2.17
CA LYS A 36 12.01 -12.60 -0.73
C LYS A 36 11.70 -11.35 0.07
N MET A 37 10.79 -10.54 -0.44
CA MET A 37 10.36 -9.32 0.25
C MET A 37 9.16 -9.58 1.14
N GLU A 38 9.09 -8.82 2.23
CA GLU A 38 7.97 -8.84 3.17
C GLU A 38 7.35 -7.45 3.22
N VAL A 39 6.03 -7.39 3.19
CA VAL A 39 5.28 -6.14 3.30
C VAL A 39 4.25 -6.29 4.40
N GLY A 40 4.18 -5.30 5.30
CA GLY A 40 3.12 -5.20 6.28
C GLY A 40 1.97 -4.36 5.73
N ILE A 41 0.73 -4.76 6.02
CA ILE A 41 -0.47 -4.00 5.70
C ILE A 41 -1.26 -3.81 6.99
N LEU A 42 -1.60 -2.58 7.31
CA LEU A 42 -2.47 -2.26 8.45
C LEU A 42 -3.75 -1.60 7.93
N LEU A 43 -4.87 -2.26 8.17
CA LEU A 43 -6.20 -1.73 7.86
C LEU A 43 -6.75 -1.15 9.17
N THR A 44 -6.76 0.17 9.28
CA THR A 44 -7.08 0.86 10.54
C THR A 44 -8.04 2.03 10.30
N GLU A 45 -8.10 2.97 11.22
CA GLU A 45 -9.02 4.12 11.21
C GLU A 45 -8.29 5.43 10.95
N ASP A 46 -9.04 6.45 10.56
CA ASP A 46 -8.50 7.79 10.29
C ASP A 46 -7.73 8.36 11.47
N ALA A 47 -8.19 8.13 12.71
CA ALA A 47 -7.52 8.65 13.91
C ALA A 47 -6.09 8.12 14.04
N VAL A 48 -5.88 6.84 13.76
CA VAL A 48 -4.55 6.22 13.79
C VAL A 48 -3.67 6.78 12.67
N VAL A 49 -4.22 6.89 11.46
CA VAL A 49 -3.48 7.42 10.30
C VAL A 49 -3.11 8.88 10.53
N ARG A 50 -4.02 9.69 11.07
CA ARG A 50 -3.73 11.08 11.43
C ARG A 50 -2.57 11.17 12.42
N ASP A 51 -2.58 10.33 13.45
CA ASP A 51 -1.51 10.30 14.45
C ASP A 51 -0.17 9.92 13.83
N LEU A 52 -0.14 8.90 12.98
CA LEU A 52 1.06 8.49 12.27
C LEU A 52 1.57 9.59 11.32
N ASN A 53 0.67 10.24 10.62
CA ASN A 53 1.00 11.32 9.69
C ASN A 53 1.60 12.51 10.43
N ARG A 54 1.04 12.87 11.58
CA ARG A 54 1.54 13.93 12.44
C ARG A 54 2.94 13.60 12.97
N ARG A 55 3.14 12.39 13.48
CA ARG A 55 4.41 11.97 14.09
C ARG A 55 5.55 11.84 13.09
N TYR A 56 5.27 11.24 11.93
CA TYR A 56 6.32 10.83 10.98
C TYR A 56 6.42 11.71 9.75
N ARG A 57 5.40 12.49 9.43
CA ARG A 57 5.39 13.37 8.27
C ARG A 57 5.06 14.81 8.62
N GLN A 58 4.83 15.10 9.90
CA GLN A 58 4.56 16.44 10.43
C GLN A 58 3.31 17.08 9.81
N ARG A 59 2.33 16.26 9.46
CA ARG A 59 1.05 16.70 8.92
C ARG A 59 -0.07 16.20 9.82
N ASP A 60 -0.75 17.11 10.52
CA ASP A 60 -1.82 16.76 11.44
C ASP A 60 -3.14 16.62 10.68
N GLN A 61 -3.22 15.59 9.84
CA GLN A 61 -4.43 15.28 9.07
C GLN A 61 -4.44 13.80 8.69
N ALA A 62 -5.63 13.24 8.52
CA ALA A 62 -5.78 11.91 7.98
C ALA A 62 -5.57 11.94 6.46
N THR A 63 -5.13 10.81 5.91
CA THR A 63 -5.04 10.58 4.49
C THR A 63 -5.54 9.15 4.23
N ASN A 64 -5.71 8.78 2.95
CA ASN A 64 -6.22 7.44 2.62
C ASN A 64 -5.19 6.33 2.86
N VAL A 65 -3.93 6.58 2.51
CA VAL A 65 -2.86 5.59 2.62
C VAL A 65 -1.55 6.26 3.02
N LEU A 66 -0.78 5.60 3.88
CA LEU A 66 0.59 5.98 4.21
C LEU A 66 1.49 4.78 3.94
N SER A 67 2.69 5.04 3.42
CA SER A 67 3.72 4.03 3.22
C SER A 67 4.96 4.40 4.02
N PHE A 68 5.49 3.44 4.75
CA PHE A 68 6.69 3.61 5.55
C PHE A 68 7.74 2.60 5.09
N ALA A 69 8.69 3.06 4.26
CA ALA A 69 9.77 2.22 3.79
C ALA A 69 10.76 1.95 4.92
N MET A 70 11.34 0.76 4.92
CA MET A 70 12.46 0.48 5.80
C MET A 70 13.65 1.31 5.34
N GLU A 71 14.20 2.14 6.23
CA GLU A 71 15.31 3.03 5.87
C GLU A 71 16.61 2.28 5.65
N ASP A 72 17.41 2.76 4.67
CA ASP A 72 18.77 2.32 4.48
C ASP A 72 19.59 2.68 5.73
N GLY A 73 20.31 1.71 6.28
CA GLY A 73 21.12 1.92 7.47
C GLY A 73 20.54 1.39 8.76
N GLN A 74 19.31 0.90 8.75
CA GLN A 74 18.81 0.10 9.88
C GLN A 74 19.60 -1.20 9.92
N GLU A 75 20.04 -1.57 11.12
CA GLU A 75 20.85 -2.77 11.30
C GLU A 75 20.18 -3.98 10.66
N LYS A 76 20.79 -4.49 9.62
CA LYS A 76 20.40 -5.78 9.08
C LYS A 76 20.81 -6.83 10.09
N PRO A 77 19.89 -7.69 10.54
CA PRO A 77 20.28 -8.78 11.43
C PRO A 77 21.38 -9.59 10.76
N LYS A 78 22.40 -9.94 11.54
CA LYS A 78 23.56 -10.72 11.09
C LYS A 78 23.17 -12.08 10.53
N LYS A 79 21.98 -12.58 10.87
CA LYS A 79 21.46 -13.83 10.33
C LYS A 79 20.53 -13.52 9.15
N ILE A 80 20.71 -14.24 8.07
CA ILE A 80 19.88 -14.14 6.88
C ILE A 80 18.45 -14.50 7.26
N LYS A 81 17.59 -13.51 7.30
CA LYS A 81 16.15 -13.74 7.37
C LYS A 81 15.70 -14.28 6.02
N LYS A 82 14.74 -15.22 6.04
CA LYS A 82 14.14 -15.75 4.82
C LYS A 82 13.51 -14.64 3.97
N HIS A 83 13.01 -13.58 4.62
CA HIS A 83 12.35 -12.46 3.97
C HIS A 83 12.92 -11.14 4.48
N ARG A 84 13.13 -10.20 3.56
CA ARG A 84 13.54 -8.84 3.88
C ARG A 84 12.30 -7.95 3.98
N LEU A 85 12.14 -7.24 5.10
CA LEU A 85 11.05 -6.29 5.26
C LEU A 85 11.25 -5.08 4.36
N LEU A 86 10.31 -4.86 3.46
CA LEU A 86 10.31 -3.72 2.54
C LEU A 86 9.71 -2.48 3.21
N GLY A 87 8.68 -2.66 4.01
CA GLY A 87 8.02 -1.59 4.74
C GLY A 87 6.55 -1.91 5.03
N ASP A 88 5.81 -0.88 5.43
CA ASP A 88 4.42 -0.99 5.81
C ASP A 88 3.53 -0.06 4.99
N VAL A 89 2.32 -0.53 4.68
CA VAL A 89 1.27 0.24 4.03
C VAL A 89 0.09 0.32 5.00
N VAL A 90 -0.37 1.52 5.32
CA VAL A 90 -1.43 1.76 6.30
C VAL A 90 -2.60 2.46 5.63
N LEU A 91 -3.81 1.90 5.74
CA LEU A 91 -5.03 2.44 5.13
C LEU A 91 -6.01 2.93 6.20
N ALA A 92 -6.62 4.09 5.93
CA ALA A 92 -7.59 4.74 6.82
C ALA A 92 -9.01 4.47 6.33
N TYR A 93 -9.77 3.69 7.09
CA TYR A 93 -11.10 3.21 6.68
C TYR A 93 -12.04 4.32 6.24
N GLU A 94 -12.27 5.32 7.10
CA GLU A 94 -13.29 6.34 6.82
C GLU A 94 -12.97 7.13 5.56
N THR A 95 -11.71 7.47 5.35
CA THR A 95 -11.27 8.17 4.14
C THR A 95 -11.43 7.28 2.90
N VAL A 96 -10.99 6.03 2.99
CA VAL A 96 -11.10 5.07 1.88
C VAL A 96 -12.56 4.82 1.52
N ASP A 97 -13.43 4.63 2.52
CA ASP A 97 -14.86 4.39 2.31
C ASP A 97 -15.54 5.61 1.65
N ARG A 98 -15.23 6.80 2.14
CA ARG A 98 -15.78 8.05 1.58
C ARG A 98 -15.35 8.23 0.13
N GLU A 99 -14.08 7.99 -0.18
CA GLU A 99 -13.55 8.11 -1.53
C GLU A 99 -14.16 7.08 -2.48
N ALA A 100 -14.28 5.83 -2.03
CA ALA A 100 -14.89 4.77 -2.83
C ALA A 100 -16.32 5.14 -3.25
N LYS A 101 -17.10 5.65 -2.29
CA LYS A 101 -18.46 6.13 -2.57
C LYS A 101 -18.48 7.30 -3.55
N ALA A 102 -17.57 8.25 -3.37
CA ALA A 102 -17.48 9.41 -4.25
C ALA A 102 -17.10 9.02 -5.69
N TYR A 103 -16.24 8.01 -5.84
CA TYR A 103 -15.80 7.52 -7.16
C TYR A 103 -16.72 6.43 -7.75
N HIS A 104 -17.78 6.03 -7.03
CA HIS A 104 -18.71 4.98 -7.45
C HIS A 104 -18.03 3.64 -7.73
N ILE A 105 -17.07 3.28 -6.88
CA ILE A 105 -16.38 1.99 -6.92
C ILE A 105 -16.52 1.28 -5.58
N SER A 106 -16.25 -0.03 -5.56
CA SER A 106 -16.31 -0.80 -4.32
C SER A 106 -15.16 -0.41 -3.38
N LEU A 107 -15.40 -0.54 -2.09
CA LEU A 107 -14.36 -0.36 -1.07
C LEU A 107 -13.15 -1.26 -1.34
N GLU A 108 -13.40 -2.52 -1.69
CA GLU A 108 -12.34 -3.48 -1.99
C GLU A 108 -11.49 -3.03 -3.18
N HIS A 109 -12.10 -2.56 -4.27
CA HIS A 109 -11.36 -2.09 -5.44
C HIS A 109 -10.55 -0.84 -5.14
N HIS A 110 -11.12 0.10 -4.38
CA HIS A 110 -10.38 1.31 -3.99
C HIS A 110 -9.22 0.97 -3.06
N ALA A 111 -9.45 0.12 -2.06
CA ALA A 111 -8.39 -0.35 -1.17
C ALA A 111 -7.30 -1.09 -1.95
N SER A 112 -7.67 -1.90 -2.94
CA SER A 112 -6.71 -2.60 -3.81
C SER A 112 -5.80 -1.62 -4.55
N HIS A 113 -6.37 -0.58 -5.13
CA HIS A 113 -5.59 0.48 -5.78
C HIS A 113 -4.59 1.11 -4.82
N LEU A 114 -5.05 1.45 -3.60
CA LEU A 114 -4.19 2.10 -2.60
C LEU A 114 -3.08 1.17 -2.11
N VAL A 115 -3.35 -0.12 -1.99
CA VAL A 115 -2.31 -1.10 -1.63
C VAL A 115 -1.25 -1.18 -2.72
N VAL A 116 -1.65 -1.27 -3.99
CA VAL A 116 -0.70 -1.26 -5.11
C VAL A 116 0.13 0.03 -5.08
N HIS A 117 -0.54 1.17 -4.95
CA HIS A 117 0.13 2.48 -4.87
C HIS A 117 1.17 2.51 -3.75
N GLY A 118 0.77 2.05 -2.55
CA GLY A 118 1.66 2.01 -1.39
C GLY A 118 2.85 1.08 -1.57
N VAL A 119 2.63 -0.10 -2.13
CA VAL A 119 3.73 -1.05 -2.40
C VAL A 119 4.72 -0.47 -3.42
N LEU A 120 4.23 0.16 -4.49
CA LEU A 120 5.10 0.80 -5.47
C LEU A 120 5.92 1.92 -4.83
N HIS A 121 5.31 2.68 -3.93
CA HIS A 121 6.01 3.72 -3.18
C HIS A 121 7.15 3.13 -2.34
N LEU A 122 6.91 1.99 -1.67
CA LEU A 122 7.94 1.27 -0.93
C LEU A 122 9.09 0.80 -1.84
N LEU A 123 8.78 0.52 -3.11
CA LEU A 123 9.77 0.10 -4.10
C LEU A 123 10.51 1.27 -4.75
N GLY A 124 10.24 2.50 -4.33
CA GLY A 124 10.98 3.67 -4.77
C GLY A 124 10.29 4.56 -5.78
N TYR A 125 9.07 4.22 -6.18
CA TYR A 125 8.28 5.13 -7.03
C TYR A 125 7.81 6.30 -6.21
N ASP A 126 7.97 7.50 -6.73
CA ASP A 126 7.55 8.71 -6.02
C ASP A 126 6.88 9.67 -7.00
N HIS A 127 5.54 9.68 -6.96
CA HIS A 127 4.71 10.50 -7.83
C HIS A 127 4.83 12.00 -7.53
N GLU A 128 5.39 12.37 -6.37
CA GLU A 128 5.54 13.77 -5.97
C GLU A 128 6.80 14.42 -6.56
N ARG A 129 7.78 13.65 -7.03
CA ARG A 129 9.05 14.18 -7.56
C ARG A 129 8.87 14.92 -8.89
N SER A 130 8.06 14.39 -9.79
CA SER A 130 7.86 14.99 -11.10
C SER A 130 6.62 14.42 -11.78
N PRO A 131 6.06 15.14 -12.78
CA PRO A 131 4.96 14.59 -13.59
C PRO A 131 5.35 13.31 -14.33
N ALA A 132 6.59 13.18 -14.77
CA ALA A 132 7.07 11.97 -15.45
C ALA A 132 7.08 10.77 -14.50
N GLU A 133 7.50 10.94 -13.25
CA GLU A 133 7.49 9.86 -12.26
C GLU A 133 6.07 9.51 -11.84
N ALA A 134 5.18 10.50 -11.74
CA ALA A 134 3.76 10.25 -11.46
C ALA A 134 3.15 9.36 -12.56
N ARG A 135 3.38 9.68 -13.83
CA ARG A 135 2.88 8.89 -14.95
C ARG A 135 3.45 7.46 -14.94
N ARG A 136 4.72 7.32 -14.59
CA ARG A 136 5.38 6.01 -14.51
C ARG A 136 4.76 5.14 -13.44
N GLN A 137 4.51 5.71 -12.27
CA GLN A 137 3.84 5.00 -11.18
C GLN A 137 2.42 4.63 -11.56
N GLU A 138 1.64 5.56 -12.10
CA GLU A 138 0.26 5.32 -12.54
C GLU A 138 0.19 4.20 -13.59
N SER A 139 1.10 4.19 -14.55
CA SER A 139 1.15 3.13 -15.58
C SER A 139 1.38 1.76 -14.96
N LYS A 140 2.25 1.66 -13.96
CA LYS A 140 2.48 0.42 -13.22
C LYS A 140 1.27 -0.01 -12.43
N GLU A 141 0.61 0.93 -11.75
CA GLU A 141 -0.62 0.66 -10.99
C GLU A 141 -1.69 0.08 -11.91
N ILE A 142 -1.92 0.72 -13.04
CA ILE A 142 -2.93 0.29 -14.02
C ILE A 142 -2.63 -1.13 -14.51
N ALA A 143 -1.39 -1.42 -14.87
CA ALA A 143 -0.99 -2.73 -15.37
C ALA A 143 -1.18 -3.84 -14.33
N ILE A 144 -0.79 -3.58 -13.09
CA ILE A 144 -0.94 -4.54 -11.99
C ILE A 144 -2.42 -4.80 -11.69
N LEU A 145 -3.21 -3.73 -11.59
CA LEU A 145 -4.65 -3.84 -11.31
C LEU A 145 -5.39 -4.56 -12.43
N ALA A 146 -5.01 -4.31 -13.70
CA ALA A 146 -5.61 -4.98 -14.85
C ALA A 146 -5.44 -6.50 -14.76
N ARG A 147 -4.28 -6.98 -14.33
CA ARG A 147 -4.03 -8.42 -14.13
C ARG A 147 -4.91 -9.03 -13.04
N LEU A 148 -5.39 -8.20 -12.12
CA LEU A 148 -6.30 -8.62 -11.05
C LEU A 148 -7.77 -8.47 -11.43
N GLY A 149 -8.06 -8.03 -12.64
CA GLY A 149 -9.41 -7.78 -13.11
C GLY A 149 -10.01 -6.49 -12.56
N ILE A 150 -9.18 -5.56 -12.11
CA ILE A 150 -9.61 -4.28 -11.55
C ILE A 150 -9.44 -3.19 -12.59
N LYS A 151 -10.51 -2.42 -12.80
CA LYS A 151 -10.57 -1.34 -13.78
C LYS A 151 -9.57 -0.22 -13.45
N ASP A 152 -9.07 0.44 -14.51
CA ASP A 152 -8.19 1.61 -14.40
C ASP A 152 -8.80 2.66 -13.46
N PRO A 153 -8.14 2.98 -12.32
CA PRO A 153 -8.68 3.92 -11.34
C PRO A 153 -8.62 5.39 -11.78
N TYR A 154 -7.90 5.65 -12.87
CA TYR A 154 -7.72 7.03 -13.37
C TYR A 154 -8.66 7.38 -14.52
N ARG A 155 -9.62 6.53 -14.81
CA ARG A 155 -10.62 6.76 -15.88
C ARG A 155 -12.05 6.70 -15.35
#